data_b9c8810793ce436adf6edd5f8120b266
#
_entry.id   b9c8810793ce436adf6edd5f8120b266
#
_cell.length_a   1.000
_cell.length_b   1.000
_cell.length_c   1.000
_cell.angle_alpha   90.00
_cell.angle_beta   90.00
_cell.angle_gamma   90.00
#
_symmetry.space_group_name_H-M   'P 1'
#
loop_
_entity.id
_entity.type
_entity.pdbx_description
1 polymer ?
#
loop_
_entity_poly.entity_id
_entity_poly.type
_entity_poly.pdbx_seq_one_letter_code
_entity_poly.pdbx_strand_id
1 'polypeptide(L)'
;MKIRPANTRGFLDVGWIKSRRTFSNNSYWDPKYQNWGNLKVINDDVQQPGNMVPNHEHRNYDILGYLVEGELEHTDSLGNVQRARPGQIQHMWCGKSIWHTEASVGTVPARYLQLWITPKDSLKDSNPYYEIIEKDPNIYGPIAVNLQQDMCINAGTIKGTRTLNIRNGAYIYIVSGTVKGNNFTLNEGDGAELYSDLTADFDAHIILFEE
;
A
#
# COMPACT_ATOMS: atom_id res chain seq x y z
N MET A 1 9.35 -16.90 8.85
CA MET A 1 9.37 -15.53 8.26
C MET A 1 10.32 -15.46 7.09
N LYS A 2 9.92 -14.82 5.99
CA LYS A 2 10.77 -14.58 4.80
C LYS A 2 10.84 -13.07 4.56
N ILE A 3 12.01 -12.48 4.77
CA ILE A 3 12.22 -11.02 4.69
C ILE A 3 12.49 -10.60 3.24
N ARG A 4 11.88 -9.50 2.83
CA ARG A 4 12.16 -8.75 1.61
C ARG A 4 12.82 -7.42 1.98
N PRO A 5 14.16 -7.31 1.95
CA PRO A 5 14.85 -6.09 2.29
C PRO A 5 14.54 -4.94 1.32
N ALA A 6 14.43 -3.72 1.84
CA ALA A 6 14.10 -2.52 1.08
C ALA A 6 15.05 -2.28 -0.11
N ASN A 7 16.34 -2.52 0.08
CA ASN A 7 17.38 -2.32 -0.95
C ASN A 7 17.37 -3.38 -2.07
N THR A 8 16.58 -4.46 -1.92
CA THR A 8 16.43 -5.51 -2.95
C THR A 8 15.18 -5.34 -3.80
N ARG A 9 14.32 -4.37 -3.48
CA ARG A 9 13.10 -4.06 -4.25
C ARG A 9 13.45 -3.43 -5.60
N GLY A 10 12.53 -3.54 -6.56
CA GLY A 10 12.63 -2.79 -7.81
C GLY A 10 12.71 -1.29 -7.56
N PHE A 11 13.45 -0.57 -8.39
CA PHE A 11 13.58 0.88 -8.27
C PHE A 11 13.38 1.55 -9.63
N LEU A 12 12.52 2.55 -9.65
CA LEU A 12 12.33 3.46 -10.78
C LEU A 12 12.59 4.89 -10.30
N ASP A 13 13.34 5.64 -11.10
CA ASP A 13 13.52 7.08 -10.94
C ASP A 13 13.43 7.74 -12.32
N VAL A 14 12.40 8.55 -12.52
CA VAL A 14 12.21 9.32 -13.76
C VAL A 14 12.25 10.84 -13.50
N GLY A 15 12.89 11.22 -12.40
CA GLY A 15 13.08 12.60 -11.97
C GLY A 15 11.92 13.12 -11.11
N TRP A 16 10.72 13.13 -11.63
CA TRP A 16 9.55 13.67 -10.91
C TRP A 16 8.82 12.63 -10.05
N ILE A 17 9.04 11.35 -10.26
CA ILE A 17 8.56 10.26 -9.40
C ILE A 17 9.66 9.23 -9.19
N LYS A 18 9.82 8.80 -7.93
CA LYS A 18 10.63 7.67 -7.51
C LYS A 18 9.73 6.60 -6.95
N SER A 19 9.92 5.35 -7.37
CA SER A 19 9.08 4.22 -6.97
C SER A 19 9.94 3.04 -6.53
N ARG A 20 9.68 2.51 -5.32
CA ARG A 20 10.27 1.26 -4.85
C ARG A 20 9.21 0.17 -4.86
N ARG A 21 9.42 -0.87 -5.66
CA ARG A 21 8.44 -1.91 -5.98
C ARG A 21 8.75 -3.20 -5.26
N THR A 22 7.85 -3.62 -4.39
CA THR A 22 8.01 -4.87 -3.62
C THR A 22 7.78 -6.09 -4.49
N PHE A 23 6.75 -6.07 -5.32
CA PHE A 23 6.40 -7.14 -6.25
C PHE A 23 6.57 -6.71 -7.71
N SER A 24 6.65 -7.70 -8.60
CA SER A 24 6.76 -7.47 -10.04
C SER A 24 5.56 -6.67 -10.55
N ASN A 25 5.85 -5.51 -11.12
CA ASN A 25 4.84 -4.58 -11.62
C ASN A 25 5.41 -3.71 -12.73
N ASN A 26 4.66 -3.52 -13.82
CA ASN A 26 5.06 -2.73 -14.99
C ASN A 26 6.44 -3.15 -15.53
N SER A 27 7.42 -2.25 -15.56
CA SER A 27 8.77 -2.49 -16.07
C SER A 27 9.68 -3.28 -15.11
N TYR A 28 9.27 -3.53 -13.87
CA TYR A 28 10.02 -4.32 -12.91
C TYR A 28 9.54 -5.79 -12.92
N TRP A 29 10.48 -6.71 -13.10
CA TRP A 29 10.21 -8.14 -13.08
C TRP A 29 11.21 -8.90 -12.23
N ASP A 30 10.72 -9.63 -11.22
CA ASP A 30 11.47 -10.57 -10.41
C ASP A 30 10.62 -11.84 -10.20
N PRO A 31 11.01 -13.01 -10.74
CA PRO A 31 10.21 -14.22 -10.65
C PRO A 31 10.02 -14.73 -9.22
N LYS A 32 10.84 -14.30 -8.26
CA LYS A 32 10.73 -14.66 -6.84
C LYS A 32 9.71 -13.82 -6.08
N TYR A 33 9.30 -12.67 -6.65
CA TYR A 33 8.45 -11.68 -6.00
C TYR A 33 7.35 -11.21 -6.95
N GLN A 34 6.37 -12.09 -7.19
CA GLN A 34 5.24 -11.78 -8.09
C GLN A 34 4.07 -11.15 -7.35
N ASN A 35 3.79 -11.64 -6.17
CA ASN A 35 2.69 -11.25 -5.28
C ASN A 35 2.85 -11.98 -3.93
N TRP A 36 2.02 -11.62 -2.98
CA TRP A 36 1.73 -12.42 -1.79
C TRP A 36 0.21 -12.64 -1.73
N GLY A 37 -0.25 -13.88 -1.90
CA GLY A 37 -1.67 -14.16 -2.03
C GLY A 37 -2.34 -13.25 -3.07
N ASN A 38 -3.40 -12.56 -2.68
CA ASN A 38 -4.10 -11.59 -3.50
C ASN A 38 -3.50 -10.18 -3.48
N LEU A 39 -2.51 -9.91 -2.64
CA LEU A 39 -1.75 -8.66 -2.63
C LEU A 39 -0.78 -8.63 -3.81
N LYS A 40 -1.11 -7.86 -4.84
CA LYS A 40 -0.39 -7.83 -6.11
C LYS A 40 0.68 -6.76 -6.19
N VAL A 41 0.47 -5.61 -5.57
CA VAL A 41 1.38 -4.47 -5.62
C VAL A 41 1.55 -3.86 -4.24
N ILE A 42 2.80 -3.56 -3.88
CA ILE A 42 3.19 -2.56 -2.90
C ILE A 42 4.28 -1.73 -3.56
N ASN A 43 3.94 -0.53 -4.00
CA ASN A 43 4.90 0.49 -4.41
C ASN A 43 4.96 1.58 -3.36
N ASP A 44 6.17 2.01 -3.00
CA ASP A 44 6.42 3.18 -2.16
C ASP A 44 6.90 4.29 -3.09
N ASP A 45 5.99 5.20 -3.38
CA ASP A 45 6.13 6.23 -4.39
C ASP A 45 6.35 7.59 -3.74
N VAL A 46 7.31 8.35 -4.29
CA VAL A 46 7.58 9.74 -3.92
C VAL A 46 7.45 10.60 -5.16
N GLN A 47 6.41 11.40 -5.23
CA GLN A 47 6.05 12.24 -6.39
C GLN A 47 6.30 13.71 -6.07
N GLN A 48 7.07 14.39 -6.94
CA GLN A 48 7.40 15.80 -6.76
C GLN A 48 6.19 16.70 -6.96
N PRO A 49 6.08 17.82 -6.23
CA PRO A 49 4.98 18.79 -6.36
C PRO A 49 4.79 19.27 -7.79
N GLY A 50 3.53 19.50 -8.18
CA GLY A 50 3.16 19.98 -9.49
C GLY A 50 3.26 18.95 -10.62
N ASN A 51 3.58 17.70 -10.31
CA ASN A 51 3.62 16.62 -11.29
C ASN A 51 2.43 15.69 -11.15
N MET A 52 2.09 15.02 -12.23
CA MET A 52 0.90 14.16 -12.33
C MET A 52 1.23 12.86 -13.05
N VAL A 53 0.77 11.74 -12.50
CA VAL A 53 0.66 10.49 -13.25
C VAL A 53 -0.41 10.69 -14.32
N PRO A 54 -0.07 10.56 -15.63
CA PRO A 54 -1.01 10.82 -16.71
C PRO A 54 -2.23 9.92 -16.65
N ASN A 55 -3.31 10.34 -17.31
CA ASN A 55 -4.55 9.57 -17.40
C ASN A 55 -4.31 8.16 -17.93
N HIS A 56 -4.73 7.15 -17.16
CA HIS A 56 -4.55 5.74 -17.47
C HIS A 56 -5.71 4.90 -16.92
N GLU A 57 -5.85 3.69 -17.44
CA GLU A 57 -6.94 2.79 -17.13
C GLU A 57 -6.54 1.71 -16.13
N HIS A 58 -7.46 1.40 -15.20
CA HIS A 58 -7.42 0.19 -14.37
C HIS A 58 -8.69 -0.62 -14.49
N ARG A 59 -8.56 -1.94 -14.30
CA ARG A 59 -9.65 -2.90 -14.30
C ARG A 59 -9.42 -3.97 -13.24
N ASN A 60 -10.50 -4.34 -12.52
CA ASN A 60 -10.51 -5.50 -11.65
C ASN A 60 -9.39 -5.54 -10.60
N TYR A 61 -9.15 -4.41 -9.94
CA TYR A 61 -8.32 -4.29 -8.75
C TYR A 61 -8.99 -3.40 -7.72
N ASP A 62 -8.84 -3.74 -6.44
CA ASP A 62 -8.91 -2.74 -5.38
C ASP A 62 -7.55 -2.04 -5.32
N ILE A 63 -7.53 -0.73 -5.46
CA ILE A 63 -6.33 0.09 -5.37
C ILE A 63 -6.47 1.06 -4.21
N LEU A 64 -5.49 0.98 -3.28
CA LEU A 64 -5.43 1.89 -2.14
C LEU A 64 -4.20 2.79 -2.30
N GLY A 65 -4.41 4.09 -2.19
CA GLY A 65 -3.36 5.11 -2.05
C GLY A 65 -3.22 5.48 -0.58
N TYR A 66 -2.29 4.85 0.14
CA TYR A 66 -2.05 5.12 1.55
C TYR A 66 -1.10 6.32 1.70
N LEU A 67 -1.63 7.50 2.09
CA LEU A 67 -0.86 8.72 2.16
C LEU A 67 0.04 8.75 3.42
N VAL A 68 1.35 8.94 3.21
CA VAL A 68 2.37 9.04 4.26
C VAL A 68 2.78 10.50 4.47
N GLU A 69 2.95 11.25 3.37
CA GLU A 69 3.37 12.66 3.39
C GLU A 69 2.80 13.41 2.18
N GLY A 70 2.64 14.72 2.30
CA GLY A 70 2.18 15.59 1.22
C GLY A 70 0.69 15.45 0.91
N GLU A 71 0.29 15.84 -0.29
CA GLU A 71 -1.10 15.78 -0.76
C GLU A 71 -1.17 15.20 -2.17
N LEU A 72 -2.09 14.27 -2.38
CA LEU A 72 -2.35 13.63 -3.67
C LEU A 72 -3.80 13.89 -4.10
N GLU A 73 -3.98 14.49 -5.29
CA GLU A 73 -5.29 14.71 -5.90
C GLU A 73 -5.56 13.59 -6.91
N HIS A 74 -6.69 12.95 -6.74
CA HIS A 74 -7.26 11.97 -7.66
C HIS A 74 -8.34 12.63 -8.49
N THR A 75 -8.32 12.38 -9.80
CA THR A 75 -9.40 12.74 -10.73
C THR A 75 -9.73 11.53 -11.59
N ASP A 76 -11.02 11.19 -11.75
CA ASP A 76 -11.42 9.98 -12.47
C ASP A 76 -12.59 10.16 -13.46
N SER A 77 -12.82 9.11 -14.25
CA SER A 77 -13.89 9.04 -15.25
C SER A 77 -15.30 8.96 -14.67
N LEU A 78 -15.46 8.82 -13.36
CA LEU A 78 -16.75 8.89 -12.66
C LEU A 78 -17.09 10.33 -12.27
N GLY A 79 -16.16 11.28 -12.46
CA GLY A 79 -16.32 12.69 -12.10
C GLY A 79 -15.82 13.05 -10.71
N ASN A 80 -15.13 12.14 -10.02
CA ASN A 80 -14.53 12.46 -8.74
C ASN A 80 -13.30 13.36 -8.94
N VAL A 81 -13.17 14.36 -8.06
CA VAL A 81 -11.97 15.18 -7.87
C VAL A 81 -11.78 15.34 -6.37
N GLN A 82 -10.87 14.57 -5.79
CA GLN A 82 -10.68 14.55 -4.35
C GLN A 82 -9.20 14.53 -3.99
N ARG A 83 -8.86 15.18 -2.86
CA ARG A 83 -7.51 15.23 -2.32
C ARG A 83 -7.42 14.40 -1.07
N ALA A 84 -6.35 13.62 -0.97
CA ALA A 84 -5.98 12.89 0.24
C ALA A 84 -4.66 13.43 0.80
N ARG A 85 -4.56 13.35 2.13
CA ARG A 85 -3.39 13.75 2.94
C ARG A 85 -3.09 12.68 3.99
N PRO A 86 -1.97 12.76 4.74
CA PRO A 86 -1.69 11.81 5.82
C PRO A 86 -2.87 11.68 6.80
N GLY A 87 -3.22 10.44 7.14
CA GLY A 87 -4.44 10.13 7.88
C GLY A 87 -5.64 9.80 6.98
N GLN A 88 -5.46 9.86 5.67
CA GLN A 88 -6.47 9.49 4.68
C GLN A 88 -5.91 8.47 3.70
N ILE A 89 -6.79 7.60 3.20
CA ILE A 89 -6.50 6.57 2.23
C ILE A 89 -7.48 6.75 1.06
N GLN A 90 -6.95 6.85 -0.14
CA GLN A 90 -7.74 6.74 -1.35
C GLN A 90 -8.08 5.27 -1.58
N HIS A 91 -9.34 4.93 -1.79
CA HIS A 91 -9.76 3.60 -2.21
C HIS A 91 -10.52 3.69 -3.53
N MET A 92 -9.98 3.04 -4.54
CA MET A 92 -10.56 2.91 -5.86
C MET A 92 -10.83 1.43 -6.16
N TRP A 93 -12.11 1.06 -6.21
CA TRP A 93 -12.52 -0.19 -6.85
C TRP A 93 -12.60 0.03 -8.36
N CYS A 94 -11.77 -0.65 -9.13
CA CYS A 94 -11.66 -0.41 -10.57
C CYS A 94 -12.79 -1.05 -11.38
N GLY A 95 -13.43 -2.11 -10.88
CA GLY A 95 -14.52 -2.79 -11.55
C GLY A 95 -14.23 -3.09 -13.02
N LYS A 96 -15.22 -2.92 -13.88
CA LYS A 96 -15.09 -3.15 -15.32
C LYS A 96 -14.11 -2.19 -16.03
N SER A 97 -13.96 -0.96 -15.53
CA SER A 97 -13.03 0.05 -16.05
C SER A 97 -13.16 1.36 -15.29
N ILE A 98 -12.03 1.98 -14.94
CA ILE A 98 -11.94 3.36 -14.48
C ILE A 98 -10.66 3.98 -15.03
N TRP A 99 -10.77 5.23 -15.51
CA TRP A 99 -9.65 6.04 -15.95
C TRP A 99 -9.38 7.11 -14.91
N HIS A 100 -8.11 7.32 -14.56
CA HIS A 100 -7.78 8.33 -13.55
C HIS A 100 -6.40 8.96 -13.76
N THR A 101 -6.20 10.06 -13.02
CA THR A 101 -4.92 10.76 -12.84
C THR A 101 -4.63 10.88 -11.35
N GLU A 102 -3.35 10.97 -10.98
CA GLU A 102 -2.89 11.21 -9.62
C GLU A 102 -1.86 12.36 -9.62
N ALA A 103 -2.20 13.49 -9.00
CA ALA A 103 -1.37 14.69 -8.99
C ALA A 103 -0.86 15.01 -7.59
N SER A 104 0.46 15.27 -7.44
CA SER A 104 1.03 15.84 -6.23
C SER A 104 0.77 17.35 -6.22
N VAL A 105 -0.19 17.80 -5.39
CA VAL A 105 -0.72 19.17 -5.41
C VAL A 105 -0.25 20.05 -4.26
N GLY A 106 0.44 19.48 -3.29
CA GLY A 106 1.01 20.23 -2.16
C GLY A 106 2.28 20.99 -2.52
N THR A 107 2.95 21.53 -1.49
CA THR A 107 4.24 22.22 -1.61
C THR A 107 5.43 21.33 -1.28
N VAL A 108 5.18 20.15 -0.72
CA VAL A 108 6.16 19.10 -0.42
C VAL A 108 5.87 17.88 -1.27
N PRO A 109 6.85 17.01 -1.55
CA PRO A 109 6.60 15.76 -2.28
C PRO A 109 5.52 14.93 -1.61
N ALA A 110 4.63 14.33 -2.41
CA ALA A 110 3.68 13.34 -1.92
C ALA A 110 4.38 11.97 -1.84
N ARG A 111 4.46 11.39 -0.62
CA ARG A 111 4.84 9.99 -0.41
C ARG A 111 3.60 9.18 -0.12
N TYR A 112 3.39 8.12 -0.87
CA TYR A 112 2.24 7.25 -0.70
C TYR A 112 2.58 5.81 -1.09
N LEU A 113 1.85 4.86 -0.50
CA LEU A 113 1.94 3.47 -0.90
C LEU A 113 0.79 3.15 -1.84
N GLN A 114 1.13 2.68 -3.03
CA GLN A 114 0.17 2.07 -3.97
C GLN A 114 0.02 0.59 -3.60
N LEU A 115 -1.17 0.20 -3.15
CA LEU A 115 -1.50 -1.16 -2.75
C LEU A 115 -2.58 -1.70 -3.69
N TRP A 116 -2.27 -2.78 -4.44
CA TRP A 116 -3.25 -3.38 -5.35
C TRP A 116 -3.61 -4.77 -4.89
N ILE A 117 -4.91 -5.04 -4.80
CA ILE A 117 -5.46 -6.31 -4.34
C ILE A 117 -6.33 -6.88 -5.45
N THR A 118 -6.10 -8.16 -5.78
CA THR A 118 -6.88 -8.90 -6.76
C THR A 118 -8.23 -9.28 -6.14
N PRO A 119 -9.36 -8.99 -6.80
CA PRO A 119 -10.69 -9.32 -6.29
C PRO A 119 -11.03 -10.80 -6.43
N LYS A 120 -12.12 -11.23 -5.80
CA LYS A 120 -12.77 -12.51 -6.12
C LYS A 120 -13.28 -12.50 -7.57
N ASP A 121 -13.16 -13.62 -8.26
CA ASP A 121 -13.60 -13.73 -9.67
C ASP A 121 -15.08 -13.36 -9.86
N SER A 122 -15.94 -13.69 -8.89
CA SER A 122 -17.38 -13.37 -8.95
C SER A 122 -17.70 -11.87 -8.88
N LEU A 123 -16.74 -11.03 -8.48
CA LEU A 123 -16.91 -9.59 -8.30
C LEU A 123 -16.29 -8.78 -9.44
N LYS A 124 -15.55 -9.45 -10.34
CA LYS A 124 -14.98 -8.80 -11.52
C LYS A 124 -16.08 -8.16 -12.39
N ASP A 125 -15.68 -7.12 -13.13
CA ASP A 125 -16.53 -6.39 -14.08
C ASP A 125 -17.78 -5.72 -13.48
N SER A 126 -17.85 -5.62 -12.14
CA SER A 126 -18.89 -4.81 -11.48
C SER A 126 -18.65 -3.30 -11.66
N ASN A 127 -19.56 -2.47 -11.19
CA ASN A 127 -19.42 -1.02 -11.35
C ASN A 127 -18.27 -0.49 -10.48
N PRO A 128 -17.38 0.37 -11.03
CA PRO A 128 -16.32 0.99 -10.26
C PRO A 128 -16.86 2.03 -9.27
N TYR A 129 -16.07 2.31 -8.24
CA TYR A 129 -16.32 3.43 -7.31
C TYR A 129 -15.00 3.98 -6.74
N TYR A 130 -15.09 5.14 -6.11
CA TYR A 130 -13.98 5.79 -5.42
C TYR A 130 -14.48 6.40 -4.10
N GLU A 131 -13.64 6.31 -3.06
CA GLU A 131 -13.90 6.89 -1.74
C GLU A 131 -12.60 7.31 -1.04
N ILE A 132 -12.71 8.21 -0.07
CA ILE A 132 -11.65 8.54 0.89
C ILE A 132 -12.01 7.90 2.25
N ILE A 133 -11.05 7.20 2.82
CA ILE A 133 -11.18 6.53 4.12
C ILE A 133 -10.30 7.26 5.13
N GLU A 134 -10.85 7.62 6.29
CA GLU A 134 -10.10 8.19 7.41
C GLU A 134 -9.38 7.10 8.19
N LYS A 135 -8.10 7.30 8.50
CA LYS A 135 -7.28 6.38 9.28
C LYS A 135 -6.23 7.13 10.07
N ASP A 136 -6.43 7.21 11.40
CA ASP A 136 -5.39 7.80 12.27
C ASP A 136 -4.09 6.97 12.19
N PRO A 137 -2.99 7.54 11.67
CA PRO A 137 -1.73 6.81 11.51
C PRO A 137 -1.04 6.49 12.84
N ASN A 138 -1.43 7.14 13.94
CA ASN A 138 -0.88 6.90 15.28
C ASN A 138 -1.52 5.72 15.98
N ILE A 139 -2.66 5.24 15.51
CA ILE A 139 -3.43 4.14 16.12
C ILE A 139 -3.36 2.92 15.20
N TYR A 140 -2.64 1.89 15.64
CA TYR A 140 -2.65 0.61 14.93
C TYR A 140 -4.01 -0.09 15.05
N GLY A 141 -4.54 -0.53 13.92
CA GLY A 141 -5.81 -1.24 13.83
C GLY A 141 -6.31 -1.34 12.40
N PRO A 142 -7.50 -1.92 12.20
CA PRO A 142 -8.03 -2.17 10.87
C PRO A 142 -8.26 -0.88 10.08
N ILE A 143 -8.07 -0.99 8.76
CA ILE A 143 -8.57 -0.03 7.79
C ILE A 143 -10.01 -0.44 7.48
N ALA A 144 -10.96 0.49 7.66
CA ALA A 144 -12.38 0.24 7.39
C ALA A 144 -12.66 0.33 5.88
N VAL A 145 -12.08 -0.57 5.10
CA VAL A 145 -12.22 -0.65 3.64
C VAL A 145 -13.08 -1.84 3.25
N ASN A 146 -13.96 -1.64 2.27
CA ASN A 146 -14.77 -2.72 1.70
C ASN A 146 -14.08 -3.31 0.47
N LEU A 147 -13.09 -4.16 0.70
CA LEU A 147 -12.37 -4.84 -0.38
C LEU A 147 -13.26 -5.86 -1.10
N GLN A 148 -12.99 -6.03 -2.41
CA GLN A 148 -13.62 -7.07 -3.21
C GLN A 148 -12.93 -8.45 -3.03
N GLN A 149 -12.24 -8.63 -1.91
CA GLN A 149 -11.51 -9.83 -1.49
C GLN A 149 -11.63 -10.02 0.03
N ASP A 150 -11.53 -11.28 0.50
CA ASP A 150 -11.47 -11.60 1.94
C ASP A 150 -10.03 -11.35 2.45
N MET A 151 -9.67 -10.10 2.58
CA MET A 151 -8.38 -9.66 3.11
C MET A 151 -8.62 -8.60 4.17
N CYS A 152 -7.96 -8.73 5.31
CA CYS A 152 -7.92 -7.71 6.35
C CYS A 152 -6.63 -6.91 6.21
N ILE A 153 -6.74 -5.58 6.32
CA ILE A 153 -5.58 -4.70 6.34
C ILE A 153 -5.58 -3.93 7.65
N ASN A 154 -4.52 -4.08 8.43
CA ASN A 154 -4.28 -3.31 9.63
C ASN A 154 -3.12 -2.34 9.38
N ALA A 155 -3.24 -1.10 9.82
CA ALA A 155 -2.18 -0.11 9.68
C ALA A 155 -2.09 0.80 10.91
N GLY A 156 -0.93 1.39 11.11
CA GLY A 156 -0.68 2.40 12.14
C GLY A 156 0.61 2.17 12.90
N THR A 157 0.84 3.04 13.89
CA THR A 157 2.06 3.04 14.70
C THR A 157 1.93 2.11 15.89
N ILE A 158 2.95 1.29 16.10
CA ILE A 158 3.11 0.43 17.28
C ILE A 158 4.39 0.83 18.01
N LYS A 159 4.32 0.90 19.34
CA LYS A 159 5.48 1.13 20.21
C LYS A 159 5.56 0.08 21.32
N GLY A 160 6.80 -0.32 21.64
CA GLY A 160 7.14 -1.30 22.67
C GLY A 160 6.89 -2.75 22.23
N THR A 161 7.10 -3.67 23.16
CA THR A 161 6.98 -5.11 22.88
C THR A 161 5.51 -5.49 22.68
N ARG A 162 5.22 -6.12 21.52
CA ARG A 162 3.89 -6.62 21.13
C ARG A 162 3.99 -7.98 20.45
N THR A 163 2.89 -8.72 20.51
CA THR A 163 2.66 -9.91 19.70
C THR A 163 1.54 -9.64 18.71
N LEU A 164 1.85 -9.76 17.42
CA LEU A 164 0.85 -9.82 16.35
C LEU A 164 0.46 -11.28 16.16
N ASN A 165 -0.81 -11.61 16.42
CA ASN A 165 -1.31 -12.97 16.27
C ASN A 165 -1.66 -13.22 14.80
N ILE A 166 -1.00 -14.17 14.18
CA ILE A 166 -1.13 -14.50 12.75
C ILE A 166 -1.84 -15.84 12.59
N ARG A 167 -3.01 -15.85 11.98
CA ARG A 167 -3.83 -17.08 11.86
C ARG A 167 -3.49 -17.94 10.63
N ASN A 168 -3.47 -17.33 9.45
CA ASN A 168 -3.32 -18.04 8.16
C ASN A 168 -2.12 -17.55 7.34
N GLY A 169 -1.20 -16.83 7.98
CA GLY A 169 -0.14 -16.10 7.32
C GLY A 169 -0.48 -14.62 7.16
N ALA A 170 0.57 -13.81 7.08
CA ALA A 170 0.44 -12.37 6.87
C ALA A 170 1.62 -11.82 6.08
N TYR A 171 1.44 -10.65 5.47
CA TYR A 171 2.52 -9.85 4.95
C TYR A 171 2.60 -8.54 5.73
N ILE A 172 3.77 -8.29 6.34
CA ILE A 172 4.05 -7.02 7.02
C ILE A 172 4.91 -6.13 6.12
N TYR A 173 4.58 -4.85 6.09
CA TYR A 173 5.37 -3.79 5.44
C TYR A 173 5.69 -2.69 6.45
N ILE A 174 6.96 -2.28 6.52
CA ILE A 174 7.42 -1.23 7.44
C ILE A 174 7.40 0.11 6.69
N VAL A 175 6.43 0.96 7.02
CA VAL A 175 6.26 2.29 6.42
C VAL A 175 7.34 3.24 6.92
N SER A 176 7.64 3.18 8.24
CA SER A 176 8.72 3.92 8.87
C SER A 176 9.13 3.29 10.20
N GLY A 177 10.33 3.59 10.67
CA GLY A 177 10.84 3.08 11.95
C GLY A 177 11.44 1.68 11.87
N THR A 178 11.42 0.94 12.99
CA THR A 178 12.06 -0.38 13.13
C THR A 178 11.21 -1.37 13.93
N VAL A 179 11.34 -2.65 13.58
CA VAL A 179 10.78 -3.78 14.33
C VAL A 179 11.92 -4.75 14.67
N LYS A 180 12.18 -4.98 15.94
CA LYS A 180 13.29 -5.81 16.42
C LYS A 180 12.78 -7.08 17.10
N GLY A 181 13.06 -8.23 16.52
CA GLY A 181 12.87 -9.53 17.14
C GLY A 181 14.19 -10.11 17.63
N ASN A 182 14.15 -11.33 18.18
CA ASN A 182 15.34 -11.97 18.76
C ASN A 182 16.48 -12.16 17.74
N ASN A 183 16.15 -12.50 16.47
CA ASN A 183 17.13 -12.85 15.44
C ASN A 183 16.92 -12.08 14.14
N PHE A 184 16.18 -10.96 14.15
CA PHE A 184 15.92 -10.15 12.98
C PHE A 184 15.69 -8.68 13.36
N THR A 185 15.91 -7.82 12.38
CA THR A 185 15.44 -6.43 12.41
C THR A 185 14.80 -6.12 11.06
N LEU A 186 13.60 -5.54 11.09
CA LEU A 186 12.97 -4.95 9.91
C LEU A 186 13.07 -3.43 10.04
N ASN A 187 13.48 -2.79 8.96
CA ASN A 187 13.64 -1.34 8.87
C ASN A 187 12.64 -0.75 7.88
N GLU A 188 12.56 0.55 7.81
CA GLU A 188 11.75 1.26 6.84
C GLU A 188 11.93 0.70 5.42
N GLY A 189 10.82 0.41 4.76
CA GLY A 189 10.76 -0.14 3.43
C GLY A 189 10.97 -1.66 3.35
N ASP A 190 11.33 -2.34 4.44
CA ASP A 190 11.35 -3.80 4.45
C ASP A 190 9.93 -4.36 4.45
N GLY A 191 9.78 -5.52 3.82
CA GLY A 191 8.59 -6.35 3.93
C GLY A 191 8.93 -7.75 4.43
N ALA A 192 7.96 -8.48 4.96
CA ALA A 192 8.17 -9.88 5.33
C ALA A 192 6.89 -10.72 5.27
N GLU A 193 7.03 -11.96 4.79
CA GLU A 193 6.00 -12.98 4.91
C GLU A 193 6.08 -13.61 6.30
N LEU A 194 4.97 -13.62 7.03
CA LEU A 194 4.83 -14.18 8.37
C LEU A 194 4.00 -15.46 8.29
N TYR A 195 4.51 -16.52 8.90
CA TYR A 195 3.85 -17.85 8.92
C TYR A 195 3.39 -18.26 10.33
N SER A 196 3.66 -17.42 11.32
CA SER A 196 3.30 -17.61 12.73
C SER A 196 3.29 -16.26 13.43
N ASP A 197 2.82 -16.24 14.66
CA ASP A 197 2.81 -15.05 15.51
C ASP A 197 4.17 -14.35 15.52
N LEU A 198 4.12 -13.00 15.48
CA LEU A 198 5.29 -12.15 15.53
C LEU A 198 5.36 -11.42 16.86
N THR A 199 6.25 -11.87 17.76
CA THR A 199 6.60 -11.13 18.98
C THR A 199 7.89 -10.35 18.74
N ALA A 200 7.81 -9.02 18.89
CA ALA A 200 8.93 -8.11 18.65
C ALA A 200 8.79 -6.82 19.45
N ASP A 201 9.86 -6.06 19.52
CA ASP A 201 9.86 -4.68 19.98
C ASP A 201 9.67 -3.74 18.78
N PHE A 202 8.59 -2.98 18.81
CA PHE A 202 8.16 -2.09 17.75
C PHE A 202 8.47 -0.64 18.13
N ASP A 203 9.05 0.10 17.22
CA ASP A 203 9.03 1.55 17.14
C ASP A 203 8.83 1.90 15.65
N ALA A 204 7.64 1.58 15.16
CA ALA A 204 7.37 1.57 13.73
C ALA A 204 5.91 1.90 13.39
N HIS A 205 5.73 2.52 12.24
CA HIS A 205 4.48 2.54 11.49
C HIS A 205 4.48 1.37 10.52
N ILE A 206 3.48 0.52 10.59
CA ILE A 206 3.40 -0.71 9.79
C ILE A 206 2.08 -0.82 9.04
N ILE A 207 2.07 -1.63 7.97
CA ILE A 207 0.86 -2.18 7.37
C ILE A 207 0.97 -3.70 7.43
N LEU A 208 -0.08 -4.36 7.91
CA LEU A 208 -0.22 -5.81 7.98
C LEU A 208 -1.39 -6.24 7.11
N PHE A 209 -1.13 -7.16 6.18
CA PHE A 209 -2.10 -7.80 5.31
C PHE A 209 -2.33 -9.23 5.79
N GLU A 210 -3.59 -9.66 5.92
CA GLU A 210 -3.99 -11.00 6.38
C GLU A 210 -5.08 -11.55 5.45
N GLU A 211 -4.93 -12.83 5.01
CA GLU A 211 -5.93 -13.59 4.22
C GLU A 211 -6.65 -14.64 5.06
#